data_0cd56c1c7a3814ae868a48057e447986
#
_entry.id   0cd56c1c7a3814ae868a48057e447986
#
_cell.length_a   1.000
_cell.length_b   1.000
_cell.length_c   1.000
_cell.angle_alpha   90.00
_cell.angle_beta   90.00
_cell.angle_gamma   90.00
#
_symmetry.space_group_name_H-M   'P 1'
#
loop_
_entity.id
_entity.type
_entity.pdbx_description
1 polymer ?
#
loop_
_entity_poly.entity_id
_entity_poly.type
_entity_poly.pdbx_seq_one_letter_code
_entity_poly.pdbx_strand_id
1 'polypeptide(L)'
;MSLRDAIEGMSLDDIAAVLTPNVVWVGLYPGELCRNRGEVLEMFERLRYREDQLRPTVVAKRDDILVVDPGIDERHHVLVLDGDLISEVRVYPDRGAAMAAVEERPPW
;
A
#
# COMPACT_ATOMS: atom_id res chain seq x y z
N MET A 1 -11.60 -4.31 13.60
CA MET A 1 -11.55 -3.78 12.22
C MET A 1 -10.64 -4.64 11.37
N SER A 2 -11.05 -4.97 10.15
CA SER A 2 -10.22 -5.76 9.27
C SER A 2 -9.16 -4.89 8.57
N LEU A 3 -8.09 -5.54 8.08
CA LEU A 3 -7.05 -4.86 7.32
C LEU A 3 -7.64 -4.16 6.08
N ARG A 4 -8.57 -4.83 5.39
CA ARG A 4 -9.26 -4.25 4.24
C ARG A 4 -10.02 -2.97 4.61
N ASP A 5 -10.73 -2.98 5.73
CA ASP A 5 -11.48 -1.80 6.19
C ASP A 5 -10.55 -0.64 6.50
N ALA A 6 -9.39 -0.91 7.10
CA ALA A 6 -8.39 0.12 7.39
C ALA A 6 -7.86 0.75 6.10
N ILE A 7 -7.55 -0.08 5.09
CA ILE A 7 -7.04 0.39 3.80
C ILE A 7 -8.09 1.20 3.07
N GLU A 8 -9.30 0.67 2.93
CA GLU A 8 -10.37 1.30 2.14
C GLU A 8 -10.96 2.52 2.83
N GLY A 9 -10.88 2.59 4.15
CA GLY A 9 -11.39 3.71 4.93
C GLY A 9 -10.50 4.95 4.93
N MET A 10 -9.21 4.80 4.63
CA MET A 10 -8.23 5.89 4.57
C MET A 10 -8.12 6.74 5.84
N SER A 11 -8.45 6.19 7.00
CA SER A 11 -8.21 6.85 8.29
C SER A 11 -6.73 6.71 8.64
N LEU A 12 -6.05 7.82 8.96
CA LEU A 12 -4.63 7.78 9.33
C LEU A 12 -4.38 6.94 10.58
N ASP A 13 -5.27 7.02 11.57
CA ASP A 13 -5.14 6.22 12.79
C ASP A 13 -5.26 4.73 12.50
N ASP A 14 -6.23 4.36 11.66
CA ASP A 14 -6.45 2.96 11.29
C ASP A 14 -5.30 2.41 10.45
N ILE A 15 -4.79 3.22 9.50
CA ILE A 15 -3.64 2.85 8.68
C ILE A 15 -2.40 2.68 9.56
N ALA A 16 -2.16 3.61 10.49
CA ALA A 16 -1.03 3.50 11.42
C ALA A 16 -1.07 2.21 12.23
N ALA A 17 -2.27 1.79 12.64
CA ALA A 17 -2.45 0.57 13.42
C ALA A 17 -2.14 -0.71 12.65
N VAL A 18 -2.17 -0.68 11.31
CA VAL A 18 -1.90 -1.85 10.48
C VAL A 18 -0.55 -1.80 9.76
N LEU A 19 0.31 -0.85 10.08
CA LEU A 19 1.68 -0.77 9.55
C LEU A 19 2.69 -1.27 10.58
N THR A 20 3.71 -2.01 10.13
CA THR A 20 4.84 -2.32 11.02
C THR A 20 5.65 -1.06 11.29
N PRO A 21 6.35 -0.97 12.44
CA PRO A 21 7.16 0.23 12.73
C PRO A 21 8.24 0.52 11.69
N ASN A 22 8.77 -0.52 11.05
CA ASN A 22 9.83 -0.42 10.04
C ASN A 22 9.32 -0.69 8.63
N VAL A 23 8.04 -0.41 8.37
CA VAL A 23 7.44 -0.57 7.05
C VAL A 23 8.23 0.20 5.99
N VAL A 24 8.35 -0.39 4.80
CA VAL A 24 9.04 0.21 3.66
C VAL A 24 8.04 0.51 2.57
N TRP A 25 8.09 1.72 2.02
CA TRP A 25 7.27 2.13 0.89
C TRP A 25 8.18 2.48 -0.27
N VAL A 26 8.04 1.80 -1.40
CA VAL A 26 8.83 2.05 -2.62
C VAL A 26 7.90 2.61 -3.68
N GLY A 27 8.07 3.88 -4.03
CA GLY A 27 7.27 4.54 -5.05
C GLY A 27 7.77 4.29 -6.47
N LEU A 28 7.12 4.92 -7.45
CA LEU A 28 7.48 4.77 -8.87
C LEU A 28 8.76 5.52 -9.25
N TYR A 29 9.06 6.60 -8.56
CA TYR A 29 10.17 7.49 -8.92
C TYR A 29 11.24 7.51 -7.84
N PRO A 30 12.50 7.80 -8.21
CA PRO A 30 13.56 7.99 -7.22
C PRO A 30 13.16 9.07 -6.21
N GLY A 31 13.45 8.83 -4.94
CA GLY A 31 13.09 9.76 -3.87
C GLY A 31 11.73 9.48 -3.23
N GLU A 32 10.94 8.58 -3.79
CA GLU A 32 9.66 8.16 -3.21
C GLU A 32 9.83 6.92 -2.32
N LEU A 33 10.86 6.95 -1.47
CA LEU A 33 11.17 5.86 -0.55
C LEU A 33 10.88 6.30 0.88
N CYS A 34 10.01 5.56 1.56
CA CYS A 34 9.75 5.72 2.99
C CYS A 34 10.30 4.50 3.72
N ARG A 35 10.98 4.69 4.84
CA ARG A 35 11.70 3.63 5.54
C ARG A 35 11.14 3.30 6.91
N ASN A 36 10.09 3.98 7.33
CA ASN A 36 9.45 3.71 8.62
C ASN A 36 8.02 4.20 8.58
N ARG A 37 7.27 3.83 9.62
CA ARG A 37 5.85 4.16 9.72
C ARG A 37 5.60 5.67 9.71
N GLY A 38 6.44 6.43 10.39
CA GLY A 38 6.29 7.89 10.43
C GLY A 38 6.38 8.52 9.05
N GLU A 39 7.36 8.12 8.23
CA GLU A 39 7.51 8.63 6.88
C GLU A 39 6.33 8.24 5.98
N VAL A 40 5.84 7.01 6.11
CA VAL A 40 4.68 6.53 5.35
C VAL A 40 3.44 7.34 5.70
N LEU A 41 3.22 7.60 6.98
CA LEU A 41 2.06 8.38 7.43
C LEU A 41 2.12 9.82 6.95
N GLU A 42 3.30 10.44 6.94
CA GLU A 42 3.47 11.79 6.37
C GLU A 42 3.12 11.83 4.89
N MET A 43 3.53 10.81 4.16
CA MET A 43 3.22 10.70 2.73
C MET A 43 1.71 10.55 2.52
N PHE A 44 1.04 9.69 3.29
CA PHE A 44 -0.42 9.53 3.22
C PHE A 44 -1.15 10.82 3.53
N GLU A 45 -0.70 11.56 4.53
CA GLU A 45 -1.30 12.84 4.90
C GLU A 45 -1.23 13.83 3.74
N ARG A 46 -0.07 13.90 3.07
CA ARG A 46 0.10 14.75 1.90
C ARG A 46 -0.79 14.33 0.74
N LEU A 47 -0.89 13.01 0.50
CA LEU A 47 -1.76 12.47 -0.57
C LEU A 47 -3.22 12.78 -0.31
N ARG A 48 -3.69 12.61 0.93
CA ARG A 48 -5.07 12.92 1.29
C ARG A 48 -5.39 14.40 1.06
N TYR A 49 -4.45 15.26 1.35
CA TYR A 49 -4.62 16.70 1.15
C TYR A 49 -4.73 17.09 -0.32
N ARG A 50 -3.97 16.39 -1.18
CA ARG A 50 -3.97 16.65 -2.62
C ARG A 50 -5.11 15.96 -3.36
N GLU A 51 -5.47 14.77 -2.90
CA GLU A 51 -6.39 13.86 -3.60
C GLU A 51 -7.56 13.54 -2.68
N ASP A 52 -8.46 14.50 -2.52
CA ASP A 52 -9.62 14.33 -1.65
C ASP A 52 -10.64 13.32 -2.19
N GLN A 53 -10.42 12.77 -3.39
CA GLN A 53 -11.26 11.73 -3.99
C GLN A 53 -10.61 10.35 -4.00
N LEU A 54 -9.55 10.13 -3.23
CA LEU A 54 -8.93 8.82 -3.11
C LEU A 54 -9.95 7.78 -2.66
N ARG A 55 -10.01 6.65 -3.38
CA ARG A 55 -10.90 5.53 -3.07
C ARG A 55 -10.12 4.23 -3.21
N PRO A 56 -9.24 3.91 -2.26
CA PRO A 56 -8.47 2.67 -2.34
C PRO A 56 -9.40 1.46 -2.25
N THR A 57 -9.15 0.49 -3.13
CA THR A 57 -9.94 -0.73 -3.21
C THR A 57 -9.00 -1.92 -3.28
N VAL A 58 -9.23 -2.94 -2.46
CA VAL A 58 -8.49 -4.19 -2.54
C VAL A 58 -9.01 -4.97 -3.74
N VAL A 59 -8.18 -5.17 -4.75
CA VAL A 59 -8.58 -5.83 -6.01
C VAL A 59 -8.14 -7.27 -6.10
N ALA A 60 -7.15 -7.70 -5.31
CA ALA A 60 -6.68 -9.08 -5.28
C ALA A 60 -6.00 -9.39 -3.96
N LYS A 61 -6.05 -10.67 -3.57
CA LYS A 61 -5.34 -11.17 -2.39
C LYS A 61 -4.76 -12.53 -2.71
N ARG A 62 -3.49 -12.75 -2.34
CA ARG A 62 -2.82 -14.03 -2.49
C ARG A 62 -1.88 -14.22 -1.31
N ASP A 63 -2.17 -15.22 -0.45
CA ASP A 63 -1.39 -15.52 0.76
C ASP A 63 -1.20 -14.24 1.61
N ASP A 64 0.03 -13.78 1.73
CA ASP A 64 0.41 -12.59 2.50
C ASP A 64 0.59 -11.35 1.64
N ILE A 65 -0.03 -11.30 0.46
CA ILE A 65 0.09 -10.20 -0.49
C ILE A 65 -1.29 -9.66 -0.84
N LEU A 66 -1.44 -8.33 -0.80
CA LEU A 66 -2.64 -7.64 -1.27
C LEU A 66 -2.27 -6.74 -2.45
N VAL A 67 -3.16 -6.67 -3.44
CA VAL A 67 -3.06 -5.68 -4.51
C VAL A 67 -4.17 -4.66 -4.32
N VAL A 68 -3.79 -3.39 -4.29
CA VAL A 68 -4.72 -2.29 -4.01
C VAL A 68 -4.70 -1.29 -5.16
N ASP A 69 -5.89 -0.93 -5.64
CA ASP A 69 -6.08 0.19 -6.54
C ASP A 69 -6.32 1.43 -5.66
N PRO A 70 -5.38 2.40 -5.62
CA PRO A 70 -5.53 3.55 -4.75
C PRO A 70 -6.55 4.58 -5.25
N GLY A 71 -7.04 4.43 -6.50
CA GLY A 71 -7.94 5.40 -7.09
C GLY A 71 -7.22 6.61 -7.70
N ILE A 72 -5.92 6.51 -7.91
CA ILE A 72 -5.11 7.55 -8.55
C ILE A 72 -4.59 6.99 -9.88
N ASP A 73 -5.01 7.58 -11.00
CA ASP A 73 -4.62 7.16 -12.35
C ASP A 73 -4.67 5.62 -12.52
N GLU A 74 -3.68 5.02 -13.18
CA GLU A 74 -3.62 3.56 -13.42
C GLU A 74 -2.74 2.82 -12.43
N ARG A 75 -2.05 3.52 -11.52
CA ARG A 75 -1.10 2.88 -10.61
C ARG A 75 -1.80 1.96 -9.62
N HIS A 76 -1.07 0.93 -9.21
CA HIS A 76 -1.54 -0.05 -8.22
C HIS A 76 -0.46 -0.28 -7.18
N HIS A 77 -0.88 -0.59 -5.96
CA HIS A 77 0.03 -0.88 -4.86
C HIS A 77 0.02 -2.37 -4.54
N VAL A 78 1.20 -2.94 -4.33
CA VAL A 78 1.35 -4.31 -3.84
C VAL A 78 1.82 -4.23 -2.39
N LEU A 79 1.01 -4.76 -1.48
CA LEU A 79 1.25 -4.75 -0.05
C LEU A 79 1.71 -6.13 0.40
N VAL A 80 2.84 -6.19 1.08
CA VAL A 80 3.33 -7.43 1.70
C VAL A 80 3.00 -7.40 3.18
N LEU A 81 2.40 -8.47 3.66
CA LEU A 81 1.93 -8.57 5.03
C LEU A 81 2.89 -9.38 5.89
N ASP A 82 3.03 -8.97 7.15
CA ASP A 82 3.68 -9.73 8.21
C ASP A 82 2.59 -9.98 9.26
N GLY A 83 1.98 -11.18 9.19
CA GLY A 83 0.76 -11.45 9.97
C GLY A 83 -0.37 -10.52 9.50
N ASP A 84 -0.90 -9.74 10.41
CA ASP A 84 -1.99 -8.79 10.12
C ASP A 84 -1.48 -7.37 9.85
N LEU A 85 -0.17 -7.19 9.73
CA LEU A 85 0.43 -5.88 9.52
C LEU A 85 1.08 -5.77 8.15
N ILE A 86 1.07 -4.57 7.60
CA ILE A 86 1.73 -4.27 6.32
C ILE A 86 3.21 -3.98 6.60
N SER A 87 4.10 -4.77 6.01
CA SER A 87 5.56 -4.61 6.17
C SER A 87 6.22 -3.93 4.99
N GLU A 88 5.61 -3.98 3.81
CA GLU A 88 6.16 -3.39 2.60
C GLU A 88 5.04 -2.97 1.66
N VAL A 89 5.22 -1.85 0.99
CA VAL A 89 4.35 -1.41 -0.11
C VAL A 89 5.22 -1.05 -1.30
N ARG A 90 4.86 -1.56 -2.48
CA ARG A 90 5.51 -1.21 -3.73
C ARG A 90 4.48 -0.68 -4.70
N VAL A 91 4.80 0.44 -5.35
CA VAL A 91 3.92 1.08 -6.32
C VAL A 91 4.30 0.63 -7.72
N TYR A 92 3.30 0.23 -8.51
CA TYR A 92 3.47 -0.17 -9.89
C TYR A 92 2.66 0.75 -10.81
N PRO A 93 3.11 0.95 -12.07
CA PRO A 93 2.47 1.93 -12.96
C PRO A 93 1.07 1.53 -13.40
N ASP A 94 0.76 0.22 -13.40
CA ASP A 94 -0.55 -0.27 -13.79
C ASP A 94 -0.86 -1.61 -13.13
N ARG A 95 -2.10 -2.09 -13.33
CA ARG A 95 -2.55 -3.36 -12.75
C ARG A 95 -1.77 -4.56 -13.28
N GLY A 96 -1.46 -4.56 -14.57
CA GLY A 96 -0.70 -5.66 -15.18
C GLY A 96 0.67 -5.83 -14.56
N ALA A 97 1.40 -4.73 -14.35
CA ALA A 97 2.71 -4.75 -13.71
C ALA A 97 2.62 -5.23 -12.26
N ALA A 98 1.59 -4.79 -11.52
CA ALA A 98 1.38 -5.21 -10.13
C ALA A 98 1.08 -6.71 -10.06
N MET A 99 0.19 -7.21 -10.92
CA MET A 99 -0.17 -8.63 -10.93
C MET A 99 1.01 -9.51 -11.34
N ALA A 100 1.81 -9.07 -12.32
CA ALA A 100 3.02 -9.79 -12.74
C ALA A 100 4.02 -9.89 -11.57
N ALA A 101 4.20 -8.83 -10.81
CA ALA A 101 5.09 -8.82 -9.65
C ALA A 101 4.63 -9.80 -8.57
N VAL A 102 3.32 -9.92 -8.34
CA VAL A 102 2.77 -10.89 -7.40
C VAL A 102 3.05 -12.32 -7.84
N GLU A 103 2.85 -12.62 -9.14
CA GLU A 103 3.07 -13.96 -9.68
C GLU A 103 4.54 -14.37 -9.68
N GLU A 104 5.45 -13.43 -9.91
CA GLU A 104 6.89 -13.68 -9.95
C GLU A 104 7.53 -13.73 -8.58
N ARG A 105 6.82 -13.31 -7.54
CA ARG A 105 7.36 -13.26 -6.20
C ARG A 105 7.60 -14.67 -5.66
N PRO A 106 8.83 -14.98 -5.17
CA PRO A 106 9.11 -16.32 -4.60
C PRO A 106 8.23 -16.58 -3.38
N PRO A 107 7.79 -17.83 -3.17
CA PRO A 107 7.02 -18.20 -1.98
C PRO A 107 7.97 -18.41 -0.79
N TRP A 108 8.09 -17.43 0.06
CA TRP A 108 8.81 -17.58 1.32
C TRP A 108 8.03 -17.00 2.47
#